data_dfcd20355bfe897ab5852206ff45b44b
#
_entry.id   dfcd20355bfe897ab5852206ff45b44b
#
_cell.length_a   1.000
_cell.length_b   1.000
_cell.length_c   1.000
_cell.angle_alpha   90.00
_cell.angle_beta   90.00
_cell.angle_gamma   90.00
#
_symmetry.space_group_name_H-M   'P 1'
#
loop_
_entity.id
_entity.type
_entity.pdbx_description
1 polymer ?
#
loop_
_entity_poly.entity_id
_entity_poly.type
_entity_poly.pdbx_seq_one_letter_code
_entity_poly.pdbx_strand_id
1 'polypeptide(L)'
;SVLDDFEYRNLRLKGIKVRPNTDVGKALKIDDLLRDGYKSIFIGTGVWRPNALHIKGESNGNVHFAINYLQNPDVYHLGNRVIIIGAGNAAMDVARTAIRHGVRHVQCFSLSQHITASEYEASYAKLEGVEFVFNKKPVEITNQGVVFRSLNESEDGTLTEEPGTEVLYPADSVIVSISQGPCTTITESTSGLETNERGLFVTDEVGHTSRPGLFASGDA
;
A
#
# COMPACT_ATOMS: atom_id res chain seq x y z
N SER A 1 -7.55 5.72 -23.85
CA SER A 1 -6.47 4.89 -23.27
C SER A 1 -6.75 3.40 -23.45
N VAL A 2 -5.76 2.53 -23.17
CA VAL A 2 -5.96 1.07 -23.19
C VAL A 2 -7.06 0.65 -22.19
N LEU A 3 -7.14 1.31 -21.05
CA LEU A 3 -8.16 1.05 -20.03
C LEU A 3 -9.56 1.43 -20.50
N ASP A 4 -9.73 2.55 -21.20
CA ASP A 4 -11.04 2.98 -21.73
C ASP A 4 -11.52 2.00 -22.81
N ASP A 5 -10.62 1.54 -23.67
CA ASP A 5 -10.95 0.54 -24.71
C ASP A 5 -11.32 -0.81 -24.07
N PHE A 6 -10.58 -1.23 -23.02
CA PHE A 6 -10.91 -2.44 -22.26
C PHE A 6 -12.27 -2.33 -21.57
N GLU A 7 -12.59 -1.23 -20.90
CA GLU A 7 -13.89 -1.00 -20.27
C GLU A 7 -15.01 -1.08 -21.30
N TYR A 8 -14.87 -0.36 -22.40
CA TYR A 8 -15.90 -0.35 -23.44
C TYR A 8 -16.13 -1.73 -24.05
N ARG A 9 -15.07 -2.40 -24.52
CA ARG A 9 -15.20 -3.68 -25.23
C ARG A 9 -15.53 -4.86 -24.34
N ASN A 10 -14.94 -4.91 -23.14
CA ASN A 10 -15.08 -6.08 -22.28
C ASN A 10 -16.19 -5.96 -21.24
N LEU A 11 -16.55 -4.76 -20.81
CA LEU A 11 -17.59 -4.56 -19.84
C LEU A 11 -18.91 -4.14 -20.51
N ARG A 12 -18.94 -3.00 -21.19
CA ARG A 12 -20.18 -2.42 -21.73
C ARG A 12 -20.80 -3.25 -22.86
N LEU A 13 -20.00 -3.68 -23.85
CA LEU A 13 -20.52 -4.50 -24.95
C LEU A 13 -21.03 -5.87 -24.52
N LYS A 14 -20.53 -6.41 -23.39
CA LYS A 14 -21.01 -7.68 -22.81
C LYS A 14 -22.19 -7.52 -21.85
N GLY A 15 -22.76 -6.31 -21.74
CA GLY A 15 -23.92 -6.05 -20.90
C GLY A 15 -23.63 -5.96 -19.40
N ILE A 16 -22.35 -5.86 -19.01
CA ILE A 16 -21.97 -5.67 -17.61
C ILE A 16 -22.32 -4.24 -17.17
N LYS A 17 -23.09 -4.13 -16.10
CA LYS A 17 -23.49 -2.84 -15.54
C LYS A 17 -22.43 -2.36 -14.54
N VAL A 18 -21.74 -1.29 -14.88
CA VAL A 18 -20.80 -0.62 -13.98
C VAL A 18 -21.53 0.46 -13.19
N ARG A 19 -21.37 0.46 -11.88
CA ARG A 19 -21.95 1.46 -10.97
C ARG A 19 -20.82 2.14 -10.18
N PRO A 20 -20.17 3.16 -10.72
CA PRO A 20 -19.14 3.90 -10.02
C PRO A 20 -19.72 4.67 -8.84
N ASN A 21 -18.85 5.09 -7.91
CA ASN A 21 -19.23 5.86 -6.71
C ASN A 21 -20.28 5.17 -5.83
N THR A 22 -20.30 3.85 -5.81
CA THR A 22 -21.19 3.06 -4.97
C THR A 22 -20.40 2.46 -3.81
N ASP A 23 -20.60 2.98 -2.61
CA ASP A 23 -19.91 2.52 -1.40
C ASP A 23 -20.64 1.31 -0.81
N VAL A 24 -20.09 0.11 -1.07
CA VAL A 24 -20.62 -1.15 -0.54
C VAL A 24 -20.13 -1.34 0.89
N GLY A 25 -21.08 -1.62 1.78
CA GLY A 25 -20.86 -1.74 3.22
C GLY A 25 -21.43 -0.55 4.01
N LYS A 26 -21.47 0.64 3.41
CA LYS A 26 -22.11 1.83 4.02
C LYS A 26 -23.44 2.15 3.38
N ALA A 27 -23.41 2.63 2.13
CA ALA A 27 -24.62 3.04 1.41
C ALA A 27 -25.42 1.86 0.86
N LEU A 28 -24.76 0.79 0.45
CA LEU A 28 -25.37 -0.43 -0.06
C LEU A 28 -24.75 -1.64 0.68
N LYS A 29 -25.54 -2.40 1.39
CA LYS A 29 -25.07 -3.58 2.12
C LYS A 29 -25.07 -4.83 1.24
N ILE A 30 -24.22 -5.80 1.57
CA ILE A 30 -24.24 -7.12 0.92
C ILE A 30 -25.62 -7.77 1.00
N ASP A 31 -26.30 -7.67 2.16
CA ASP A 31 -27.65 -8.19 2.36
C ASP A 31 -28.71 -7.54 1.45
N ASP A 32 -28.55 -6.27 1.12
CA ASP A 32 -29.43 -5.59 0.20
C ASP A 32 -29.30 -6.17 -1.21
N LEU A 33 -28.07 -6.45 -1.66
CA LEU A 33 -27.82 -7.09 -2.95
C LEU A 33 -28.43 -8.49 -3.03
N LEU A 34 -28.27 -9.30 -1.99
CA LEU A 34 -28.86 -10.64 -1.93
C LEU A 34 -30.40 -10.57 -1.95
N ARG A 35 -31.00 -9.63 -1.21
CA ARG A 35 -32.45 -9.37 -1.21
C ARG A 35 -32.97 -8.90 -2.56
N ASP A 36 -32.17 -8.10 -3.30
CA ASP A 36 -32.48 -7.65 -4.66
C ASP A 36 -32.39 -8.75 -5.73
N GLY A 37 -32.03 -9.97 -5.32
CA GLY A 37 -32.07 -11.17 -6.17
C GLY A 37 -30.72 -11.59 -6.75
N TYR A 38 -29.61 -10.95 -6.39
CA TYR A 38 -28.28 -11.45 -6.73
C TYR A 38 -28.07 -12.81 -6.06
N LYS A 39 -27.62 -13.80 -6.85
CA LYS A 39 -27.43 -15.18 -6.37
C LYS A 39 -26.07 -15.43 -5.77
N SER A 40 -25.08 -14.68 -6.21
CA SER A 40 -23.71 -14.70 -5.71
C SER A 40 -23.06 -13.34 -5.82
N ILE A 41 -22.12 -13.04 -4.94
CA ILE A 41 -21.37 -11.80 -4.90
C ILE A 41 -19.89 -12.15 -4.78
N PHE A 42 -19.07 -11.61 -5.66
CA PHE A 42 -17.61 -11.70 -5.58
C PHE A 42 -17.05 -10.42 -4.98
N ILE A 43 -16.25 -10.56 -3.93
CA ILE A 43 -15.59 -9.46 -3.24
C ILE A 43 -14.13 -9.42 -3.68
N GLY A 44 -13.74 -8.42 -4.43
CA GLY A 44 -12.37 -8.21 -4.93
C GLY A 44 -11.91 -6.80 -4.67
N THR A 45 -12.16 -6.29 -3.45
CA THR A 45 -11.96 -4.88 -3.09
C THR A 45 -10.50 -4.50 -2.89
N GLY A 46 -9.62 -5.44 -2.63
CA GLY A 46 -8.21 -5.18 -2.33
C GLY A 46 -7.98 -4.48 -0.99
N VAL A 47 -6.73 -4.12 -0.74
CA VAL A 47 -6.26 -3.45 0.47
C VAL A 47 -5.88 -2.01 0.15
N TRP A 48 -6.66 -1.04 0.64
CA TRP A 48 -6.52 0.38 0.28
C TRP A 48 -6.19 1.29 1.47
N ARG A 49 -6.19 0.75 2.69
CA ARG A 49 -5.83 1.52 3.88
C ARG A 49 -4.33 1.48 4.09
N PRO A 50 -3.61 2.61 4.00
CA PRO A 50 -2.17 2.61 4.28
C PRO A 50 -1.92 2.23 5.74
N ASN A 51 -0.88 1.44 5.97
CA ASN A 51 -0.40 1.17 7.31
C ASN A 51 0.42 2.37 7.82
N ALA A 52 0.30 2.64 9.12
CA ALA A 52 1.01 3.70 9.79
C ALA A 52 2.24 3.16 10.53
N LEU A 53 3.27 4.01 10.66
CA LEU A 53 4.49 3.71 11.42
C LEU A 53 4.29 3.82 12.93
N HIS A 54 3.30 4.63 13.35
CA HIS A 54 3.03 4.97 14.75
C HIS A 54 4.22 5.63 15.46
N ILE A 55 4.94 6.51 14.75
CA ILE A 55 6.07 7.27 15.28
C ILE A 55 5.77 8.76 15.32
N LYS A 56 6.53 9.49 16.13
CA LYS A 56 6.42 10.94 16.25
C LYS A 56 6.69 11.61 14.89
N GLY A 57 5.84 12.56 14.53
CA GLY A 57 5.94 13.33 13.30
C GLY A 57 5.34 12.68 12.06
N GLU A 58 4.74 11.50 12.14
CA GLU A 58 4.08 10.86 11.01
C GLU A 58 2.90 11.68 10.43
N SER A 59 2.30 12.57 11.24
CA SER A 59 1.24 13.48 10.81
C SER A 59 1.74 14.83 10.31
N ASN A 60 3.05 15.03 10.14
CA ASN A 60 3.59 16.27 9.60
C ASN A 60 3.16 16.46 8.13
N GLY A 61 3.03 17.72 7.70
CA GLY A 61 2.57 18.06 6.35
C GLY A 61 3.48 17.62 5.19
N ASN A 62 4.73 17.23 5.49
CA ASN A 62 5.68 16.68 4.53
C ASN A 62 5.67 15.14 4.46
N VAL A 63 4.74 14.48 5.15
CA VAL A 63 4.60 13.02 5.16
C VAL A 63 3.41 12.60 4.30
N HIS A 64 3.63 11.65 3.41
CA HIS A 64 2.65 11.11 2.48
C HIS A 64 2.63 9.59 2.54
N PHE A 65 1.53 8.98 2.11
CA PHE A 65 1.42 7.53 1.98
C PHE A 65 1.52 7.12 0.51
N ALA A 66 2.24 6.03 0.24
CA ALA A 66 2.51 5.54 -1.11
C ALA A 66 1.26 5.41 -1.97
N ILE A 67 0.21 4.79 -1.42
CA ILE A 67 -1.03 4.55 -2.17
C ILE A 67 -1.74 5.86 -2.57
N ASN A 68 -1.73 6.86 -1.70
CA ASN A 68 -2.34 8.16 -1.99
C ASN A 68 -1.52 8.94 -3.04
N TYR A 69 -0.18 8.88 -2.92
CA TYR A 69 0.72 9.51 -3.88
C TYR A 69 0.56 8.90 -5.28
N LEU A 70 0.55 7.57 -5.38
CA LEU A 70 0.44 6.88 -6.67
C LEU A 70 -0.93 7.05 -7.36
N GLN A 71 -1.99 7.36 -6.61
CA GLN A 71 -3.30 7.66 -7.21
C GLN A 71 -3.30 8.94 -8.05
N ASN A 72 -2.58 9.96 -7.61
CA ASN A 72 -2.50 11.24 -8.32
C ASN A 72 -1.20 11.97 -7.98
N PRO A 73 -0.06 11.56 -8.54
CA PRO A 73 1.24 12.13 -8.21
C PRO A 73 1.39 13.60 -8.60
N ASP A 74 0.64 14.09 -9.59
CA ASP A 74 0.73 15.45 -10.10
C ASP A 74 0.33 16.54 -9.08
N VAL A 75 -0.42 16.18 -8.04
CA VAL A 75 -0.84 17.15 -7.01
C VAL A 75 0.16 17.30 -5.87
N TYR A 76 1.24 16.51 -5.87
CA TYR A 76 2.25 16.53 -4.80
C TYR A 76 3.47 17.35 -5.19
N HIS A 77 3.94 18.18 -4.27
CA HIS A 77 5.18 18.95 -4.40
C HIS A 77 6.22 18.40 -3.42
N LEU A 78 6.96 17.38 -3.86
CA LEU A 78 7.85 16.60 -3.01
C LEU A 78 9.20 17.27 -2.69
N GLY A 79 9.56 18.34 -3.42
CA GLY A 79 10.89 18.95 -3.29
C GLY A 79 11.98 18.20 -4.05
N ASN A 80 13.23 18.34 -3.61
CA ASN A 80 14.39 17.77 -4.30
C ASN A 80 14.86 16.44 -3.69
N ARG A 81 14.58 16.21 -2.40
CA ARG A 81 15.04 15.05 -1.64
C ARG A 81 13.85 14.34 -1.02
N VAL A 82 13.66 13.09 -1.38
CA VAL A 82 12.56 12.26 -0.90
C VAL A 82 13.11 11.01 -0.23
N ILE A 83 12.63 10.76 0.98
CA ILE A 83 12.83 9.51 1.68
C ILE A 83 11.57 8.65 1.53
N ILE A 84 11.76 7.41 1.10
CA ILE A 84 10.72 6.38 1.05
C ILE A 84 11.01 5.36 2.15
N ILE A 85 10.06 5.16 3.05
CA ILE A 85 10.17 4.17 4.11
C ILE A 85 9.50 2.88 3.64
N GLY A 86 10.31 1.90 3.27
CA GLY A 86 9.92 0.63 2.68
C GLY A 86 10.71 0.30 1.43
N ALA A 87 10.79 -0.99 1.08
CA ALA A 87 11.54 -1.51 -0.07
C ALA A 87 10.79 -2.60 -0.85
N GLY A 88 9.45 -2.60 -0.82
CA GLY A 88 8.58 -3.46 -1.61
C GLY A 88 8.27 -2.90 -3.00
N ASN A 89 7.49 -3.63 -3.81
CA ASN A 89 7.12 -3.20 -5.17
C ASN A 89 6.48 -1.82 -5.19
N ALA A 90 5.56 -1.52 -4.27
CA ALA A 90 4.94 -0.19 -4.18
C ALA A 90 5.97 0.92 -3.90
N ALA A 91 7.02 0.64 -3.12
CA ALA A 91 8.10 1.60 -2.89
C ALA A 91 8.91 1.86 -4.16
N MET A 92 9.10 0.85 -5.02
CA MET A 92 9.76 1.01 -6.32
C MET A 92 8.92 1.89 -7.26
N ASP A 93 7.61 1.66 -7.31
CA ASP A 93 6.70 2.49 -8.11
C ASP A 93 6.72 3.95 -7.65
N VAL A 94 6.67 4.18 -6.32
CA VAL A 94 6.78 5.52 -5.73
C VAL A 94 8.09 6.19 -6.10
N ALA A 95 9.22 5.48 -5.94
CA ALA A 95 10.55 6.02 -6.19
C ALA A 95 10.73 6.45 -7.65
N ARG A 96 10.37 5.56 -8.57
CA ARG A 96 10.46 5.81 -10.00
C ARG A 96 9.51 6.94 -10.45
N THR A 97 8.30 6.96 -9.90
CA THR A 97 7.34 8.05 -10.15
C THR A 97 7.89 9.37 -9.65
N ALA A 98 8.45 9.44 -8.45
CA ALA A 98 9.04 10.65 -7.90
C ALA A 98 10.18 11.20 -8.78
N ILE A 99 11.09 10.34 -9.24
CA ILE A 99 12.17 10.72 -10.17
C ILE A 99 11.61 11.28 -11.47
N ARG A 100 10.62 10.64 -12.06
CA ARG A 100 9.98 11.08 -13.31
C ARG A 100 9.23 12.42 -13.15
N HIS A 101 8.80 12.74 -11.93
CA HIS A 101 8.22 14.03 -11.56
C HIS A 101 9.26 15.08 -11.11
N GLY A 102 10.56 14.79 -11.32
CA GLY A 102 11.63 15.77 -11.17
C GLY A 102 12.33 15.80 -9.81
N VAL A 103 12.05 14.84 -8.92
CA VAL A 103 12.82 14.68 -7.67
C VAL A 103 14.23 14.22 -8.02
N ARG A 104 15.24 14.87 -7.41
CA ARG A 104 16.67 14.65 -7.76
C ARG A 104 17.32 13.54 -6.93
N HIS A 105 16.92 13.42 -5.68
CA HIS A 105 17.51 12.46 -4.73
C HIS A 105 16.39 11.66 -4.08
N VAL A 106 16.33 10.38 -4.39
CA VAL A 106 15.34 9.45 -3.83
C VAL A 106 16.08 8.33 -3.12
N GLN A 107 15.78 8.17 -1.84
CA GLN A 107 16.34 7.12 -1.00
C GLN A 107 15.23 6.22 -0.45
N CYS A 108 15.36 4.91 -0.67
CA CYS A 108 14.49 3.89 -0.09
C CYS A 108 15.16 3.24 1.11
N PHE A 109 14.49 3.26 2.26
CA PHE A 109 14.97 2.70 3.52
C PHE A 109 14.30 1.36 3.82
N SER A 110 15.13 0.35 4.11
CA SER A 110 14.69 -0.99 4.51
C SER A 110 15.11 -1.32 5.93
N LEU A 111 14.26 -2.04 6.65
CA LEU A 111 14.58 -2.60 7.97
C LEU A 111 15.64 -3.70 7.87
N SER A 112 15.60 -4.52 6.82
CA SER A 112 16.52 -5.65 6.58
C SER A 112 17.58 -5.30 5.55
N GLN A 113 18.55 -6.22 5.36
CA GLN A 113 19.59 -6.14 4.32
C GLN A 113 19.04 -6.36 2.90
N HIS A 114 17.77 -6.68 2.75
CA HIS A 114 17.17 -7.09 1.49
C HIS A 114 16.13 -6.10 1.00
N ILE A 115 16.07 -5.95 -0.32
CA ILE A 115 14.94 -5.33 -1.02
C ILE A 115 13.85 -6.41 -1.14
N THR A 116 12.64 -6.11 -0.65
CA THR A 116 11.50 -7.04 -0.70
C THR A 116 10.72 -6.95 -2.01
N ALA A 117 11.02 -5.96 -2.86
CA ALA A 117 10.51 -5.89 -4.22
C ALA A 117 11.10 -6.99 -5.11
N SER A 118 10.45 -7.30 -6.22
CA SER A 118 11.00 -8.20 -7.24
C SER A 118 12.34 -7.67 -7.76
N GLU A 119 13.24 -8.58 -8.18
CA GLU A 119 14.53 -8.21 -8.77
C GLU A 119 14.38 -7.30 -9.98
N TYR A 120 13.33 -7.51 -10.77
CA TYR A 120 12.99 -6.69 -11.92
C TYR A 120 12.72 -5.24 -11.52
N GLU A 121 11.79 -4.98 -10.60
CA GLU A 121 11.45 -3.63 -10.15
C GLU A 121 12.62 -2.95 -9.43
N ALA A 122 13.33 -3.68 -8.59
CA ALA A 122 14.51 -3.17 -7.89
C ALA A 122 15.63 -2.75 -8.88
N SER A 123 15.84 -3.54 -9.94
CA SER A 123 16.84 -3.24 -10.96
C SER A 123 16.52 -1.96 -11.73
N TYR A 124 15.26 -1.77 -12.13
CA TYR A 124 14.84 -0.53 -12.79
C TYR A 124 14.95 0.68 -11.86
N ALA A 125 14.55 0.55 -10.60
CA ALA A 125 14.69 1.64 -9.64
C ALA A 125 16.17 2.07 -9.48
N LYS A 126 17.11 1.10 -9.39
CA LYS A 126 18.55 1.37 -9.35
C LYS A 126 19.05 2.07 -10.61
N LEU A 127 18.62 1.61 -11.80
CA LEU A 127 18.99 2.23 -13.07
C LEU A 127 18.48 3.67 -13.20
N GLU A 128 17.33 3.98 -12.64
CA GLU A 128 16.76 5.33 -12.62
C GLU A 128 17.40 6.22 -11.51
N GLY A 129 18.30 5.70 -10.68
CA GLY A 129 19.08 6.47 -9.69
C GLY A 129 18.54 6.42 -8.27
N VAL A 130 17.68 5.46 -7.93
CA VAL A 130 17.21 5.26 -6.55
C VAL A 130 18.35 4.69 -5.69
N GLU A 131 18.60 5.32 -4.56
CA GLU A 131 19.55 4.84 -3.55
C GLU A 131 18.81 3.98 -2.52
N PHE A 132 19.47 2.89 -2.06
CA PHE A 132 18.93 1.99 -1.04
C PHE A 132 19.78 2.06 0.22
N VAL A 133 19.10 2.24 1.35
CA VAL A 133 19.71 2.27 2.68
C VAL A 133 19.09 1.16 3.52
N PHE A 134 19.93 0.26 4.01
CA PHE A 134 19.50 -0.95 4.69
C PHE A 134 19.68 -0.88 6.20
N ASN A 135 19.04 -1.78 6.92
CA ASN A 135 19.15 -1.94 8.37
C ASN A 135 18.86 -0.63 9.12
N LYS A 136 17.80 0.08 8.71
CA LYS A 136 17.40 1.35 9.28
C LYS A 136 15.94 1.34 9.70
N LYS A 137 15.70 1.55 11.00
CA LYS A 137 14.36 1.71 11.58
C LYS A 137 14.06 3.19 11.75
N PRO A 138 12.96 3.71 11.17
CA PRO A 138 12.55 5.08 11.42
C PRO A 138 12.05 5.22 12.87
N VAL A 139 12.48 6.27 13.57
CA VAL A 139 12.11 6.54 14.97
C VAL A 139 11.39 7.85 15.15
N GLU A 140 11.67 8.84 14.31
CA GLU A 140 11.00 10.14 14.33
C GLU A 140 11.05 10.79 12.93
N ILE A 141 9.97 11.46 12.54
CA ILE A 141 9.92 12.30 11.34
C ILE A 141 9.86 13.75 11.77
N THR A 142 10.72 14.58 11.17
CA THR A 142 10.80 16.01 11.41
C THR A 142 10.56 16.79 10.11
N ASN A 143 10.45 18.10 10.20
CA ASN A 143 10.39 18.97 9.01
C ASN A 143 11.71 19.01 8.22
N GLN A 144 12.79 18.45 8.76
CA GLN A 144 14.12 18.43 8.11
C GLN A 144 14.44 17.06 7.51
N GLY A 145 13.65 16.01 7.80
CA GLY A 145 13.87 14.65 7.36
C GLY A 145 13.47 13.61 8.38
N VAL A 146 14.06 12.43 8.31
CA VAL A 146 13.74 11.29 9.16
C VAL A 146 14.94 10.89 10.01
N VAL A 147 14.71 10.68 11.29
CA VAL A 147 15.70 10.08 12.19
C VAL A 147 15.55 8.57 12.13
N PHE A 148 16.63 7.91 11.77
CA PHE A 148 16.72 6.45 11.75
C PHE A 148 17.69 5.95 12.79
N ARG A 149 17.38 4.80 13.36
CA ARG A 149 18.25 3.99 14.22
C ARG A 149 18.77 2.80 13.42
N SER A 150 20.02 2.42 13.64
CA SER A 150 20.60 1.22 13.03
C SER A 150 19.99 -0.04 13.61
N LEU A 151 19.86 -1.04 12.76
CA LEU A 151 19.48 -2.40 13.13
C LEU A 151 20.64 -3.35 12.87
N ASN A 152 20.81 -4.31 13.76
CA ASN A 152 21.66 -5.46 13.55
C ASN A 152 20.80 -6.66 13.17
N GLU A 153 21.09 -7.28 12.04
CA GLU A 153 20.37 -8.45 11.54
C GLU A 153 21.26 -9.68 11.78
N SER A 154 20.79 -10.59 12.62
CA SER A 154 21.46 -11.86 12.89
C SER A 154 21.25 -12.86 11.76
N GLU A 155 22.03 -13.96 11.75
CA GLU A 155 21.96 -14.99 10.71
C GLU A 155 20.58 -15.65 10.57
N ASP A 156 19.79 -15.66 11.64
CA ASP A 156 18.41 -16.17 11.65
C ASP A 156 17.36 -15.13 11.18
N GLY A 157 17.80 -13.92 10.76
CA GLY A 157 16.94 -12.83 10.32
C GLY A 157 16.31 -12.01 11.45
N THR A 158 16.70 -12.24 12.71
CA THR A 158 16.23 -11.45 13.84
C THR A 158 16.84 -10.05 13.80
N LEU A 159 15.98 -9.02 13.87
CA LEU A 159 16.39 -7.61 13.87
C LEU A 159 16.48 -7.09 15.31
N THR A 160 17.63 -6.56 15.70
CA THR A 160 17.85 -5.92 16.99
C THR A 160 18.24 -4.47 16.81
N GLU A 161 17.65 -3.58 17.62
CA GLU A 161 17.98 -2.15 17.58
C GLU A 161 19.33 -1.88 18.25
N GLU A 162 20.12 -0.98 17.64
CA GLU A 162 21.38 -0.48 18.22
C GLU A 162 21.13 0.91 18.86
N PRO A 163 20.92 1.00 20.18
CA PRO A 163 20.70 2.27 20.84
C PRO A 163 21.89 3.23 20.69
N GLY A 164 21.60 4.52 20.53
CA GLY A 164 22.64 5.55 20.38
C GLY A 164 23.19 5.69 18.96
N THR A 165 22.57 5.03 17.98
CA THR A 165 22.95 5.11 16.55
C THR A 165 21.99 5.98 15.73
N GLU A 166 21.18 6.81 16.39
CA GLU A 166 20.20 7.66 15.75
C GLU A 166 20.89 8.72 14.88
N VAL A 167 20.51 8.74 13.60
CA VAL A 167 21.02 9.70 12.60
C VAL A 167 19.88 10.32 11.85
N LEU A 168 19.90 11.64 11.70
CA LEU A 168 18.98 12.38 10.85
C LEU A 168 19.41 12.28 9.38
N TYR A 169 18.53 11.77 8.54
CA TYR A 169 18.66 11.78 7.08
C TYR A 169 17.78 12.91 6.54
N PRO A 170 18.36 13.90 5.85
CA PRO A 170 17.61 15.08 5.42
C PRO A 170 16.70 14.76 4.23
N ALA A 171 15.46 15.25 4.30
CA ALA A 171 14.48 15.12 3.23
C ALA A 171 13.51 16.30 3.23
N ASP A 172 13.04 16.67 2.04
CA ASP A 172 11.98 17.66 1.86
C ASP A 172 10.60 17.00 2.04
N SER A 173 10.45 15.74 1.61
CA SER A 173 9.24 14.93 1.81
C SER A 173 9.57 13.49 2.17
N VAL A 174 8.64 12.86 2.87
CA VAL A 174 8.71 11.48 3.31
C VAL A 174 7.50 10.71 2.78
N ILE A 175 7.72 9.55 2.15
CA ILE A 175 6.63 8.70 1.68
C ILE A 175 6.68 7.36 2.41
N VAL A 176 5.62 7.06 3.16
CA VAL A 176 5.48 5.80 3.89
C VAL A 176 4.93 4.73 2.95
N SER A 177 5.68 3.64 2.76
CA SER A 177 5.39 2.54 1.85
C SER A 177 5.58 1.16 2.52
N ILE A 178 4.94 0.97 3.68
CA ILE A 178 5.06 -0.20 4.54
C ILE A 178 3.86 -1.16 4.43
N SER A 179 3.34 -1.35 3.22
CA SER A 179 2.16 -2.17 2.97
C SER A 179 0.83 -1.45 3.27
N GLN A 180 -0.27 -2.14 2.96
CA GLN A 180 -1.64 -1.67 3.18
C GLN A 180 -2.44 -2.75 3.91
N GLY A 181 -3.54 -2.33 4.51
CA GLY A 181 -4.51 -3.22 5.15
C GLY A 181 -5.90 -3.12 4.50
N PRO A 182 -6.78 -4.08 4.75
CA PRO A 182 -8.15 -4.06 4.26
C PRO A 182 -8.98 -2.97 4.92
N CYS A 183 -10.03 -2.56 4.22
CA CYS A 183 -11.09 -1.75 4.80
C CYS A 183 -12.13 -2.65 5.45
N THR A 184 -12.45 -2.42 6.73
CA THR A 184 -13.36 -3.26 7.52
C THR A 184 -14.85 -3.02 7.23
N THR A 185 -15.19 -2.09 6.37
CA THR A 185 -16.57 -1.63 6.13
C THR A 185 -17.52 -2.77 5.74
N ILE A 186 -17.07 -3.70 4.88
CA ILE A 186 -17.89 -4.84 4.45
C ILE A 186 -18.04 -5.84 5.59
N THR A 187 -16.98 -6.17 6.30
CA THR A 187 -17.00 -7.12 7.42
C THR A 187 -17.86 -6.62 8.58
N GLU A 188 -17.76 -5.36 8.93
CA GLU A 188 -18.55 -4.74 10.00
C GLU A 188 -20.05 -4.65 9.66
N SER A 189 -20.40 -4.56 8.37
CA SER A 189 -21.79 -4.44 7.90
C SER A 189 -22.41 -5.76 7.45
N THR A 190 -21.67 -6.89 7.48
CA THR A 190 -22.10 -8.18 6.94
C THR A 190 -21.89 -9.28 7.98
N SER A 191 -22.96 -9.72 8.63
CA SER A 191 -22.89 -10.77 9.64
C SER A 191 -22.48 -12.13 9.05
N GLY A 192 -21.69 -12.91 9.80
CA GLY A 192 -21.24 -14.24 9.41
C GLY A 192 -20.13 -14.28 8.37
N LEU A 193 -19.50 -13.15 8.08
CA LEU A 193 -18.33 -13.05 7.22
C LEU A 193 -17.07 -12.97 8.10
N GLU A 194 -16.26 -14.03 8.05
CA GLU A 194 -15.07 -14.18 8.89
C GLU A 194 -13.82 -13.60 8.22
N THR A 195 -12.92 -13.09 9.04
CA THR A 195 -11.61 -12.61 8.61
C THR A 195 -10.50 -13.26 9.43
N ASN A 196 -9.31 -13.34 8.84
CA ASN A 196 -8.10 -13.76 9.53
C ASN A 196 -7.54 -12.62 10.41
N GLU A 197 -6.42 -12.87 11.10
CA GLU A 197 -5.74 -11.90 11.97
C GLU A 197 -5.30 -10.61 11.23
N ARG A 198 -5.14 -10.67 9.91
CA ARG A 198 -4.79 -9.51 9.07
C ARG A 198 -6.03 -8.73 8.58
N GLY A 199 -7.24 -9.20 8.92
CA GLY A 199 -8.49 -8.61 8.49
C GLY A 199 -8.92 -8.97 7.06
N LEU A 200 -8.23 -9.92 6.39
CA LEU A 200 -8.60 -10.43 5.08
C LEU A 200 -9.65 -11.53 5.22
N PHE A 201 -10.54 -11.67 4.24
CA PHE A 201 -11.57 -12.70 4.26
C PHE A 201 -10.98 -14.10 4.31
N VAL A 202 -11.53 -14.95 5.17
CA VAL A 202 -11.23 -16.38 5.18
C VAL A 202 -11.94 -17.03 4.00
N THR A 203 -11.17 -17.70 3.13
CA THR A 203 -11.71 -18.42 1.96
C THR A 203 -11.16 -19.83 1.88
N ASP A 204 -11.92 -20.72 1.22
CA ASP A 204 -11.42 -22.02 0.79
C ASP A 204 -10.59 -21.91 -0.51
N GLU A 205 -10.12 -23.05 -1.02
CA GLU A 205 -9.27 -23.11 -2.23
C GLU A 205 -9.96 -22.62 -3.50
N VAL A 206 -11.29 -22.54 -3.53
CA VAL A 206 -12.09 -22.08 -4.66
C VAL A 206 -12.73 -20.71 -4.43
N GLY A 207 -12.35 -20.05 -3.33
CA GLY A 207 -12.74 -18.68 -3.03
C GLY A 207 -14.07 -18.51 -2.31
N HIS A 208 -14.68 -19.57 -1.78
CA HIS A 208 -15.86 -19.42 -0.94
C HIS A 208 -15.48 -18.81 0.40
N THR A 209 -16.22 -17.80 0.82
CA THR A 209 -16.10 -17.24 2.16
C THR A 209 -16.88 -18.07 3.19
N SER A 210 -16.76 -17.72 4.47
CA SER A 210 -17.57 -18.30 5.56
C SER A 210 -19.09 -18.11 5.37
N ARG A 211 -19.51 -17.21 4.49
CA ARG A 211 -20.92 -16.92 4.22
C ARG A 211 -21.36 -17.44 2.85
N PRO A 212 -22.40 -18.33 2.77
CA PRO A 212 -22.86 -18.88 1.51
C PRO A 212 -23.26 -17.80 0.49
N GLY A 213 -22.86 -18.00 -0.77
CA GLY A 213 -23.12 -17.09 -1.87
C GLY A 213 -22.15 -15.92 -1.97
N LEU A 214 -21.21 -15.78 -1.02
CA LEU A 214 -20.14 -14.79 -1.07
C LEU A 214 -18.81 -15.46 -1.39
N PHE A 215 -18.10 -14.85 -2.32
CA PHE A 215 -16.79 -15.29 -2.79
C PHE A 215 -15.79 -14.13 -2.66
N ALA A 216 -14.55 -14.44 -2.36
CA ALA A 216 -13.47 -13.45 -2.31
C ALA A 216 -12.16 -14.02 -2.85
N SER A 217 -11.33 -13.15 -3.42
CA SER A 217 -9.97 -13.49 -3.88
C SER A 217 -9.11 -12.24 -4.02
N GLY A 218 -7.80 -12.43 -4.13
CA GLY A 218 -6.82 -11.37 -4.10
C GLY A 218 -6.52 -10.92 -2.68
N ASP A 219 -6.16 -9.65 -2.51
CA ASP A 219 -5.94 -9.02 -1.21
C ASP A 219 -7.26 -8.48 -0.61
N ALA A 220 -8.27 -9.32 -0.54
CA ALA A 220 -9.61 -8.95 -0.08
C ALA A 220 -9.95 -9.56 1.28
#